data_c6701cde11816d7cdaf210135c2e7c34
#
_entry.id   c6701cde11816d7cdaf210135c2e7c34
#
_cell.length_a   1.000
_cell.length_b   1.000
_cell.length_c   1.000
_cell.angle_alpha   90.00
_cell.angle_beta   90.00
_cell.angle_gamma   90.00
#
_symmetry.space_group_name_H-M   'P 1'
#
loop_
_entity.id
_entity.type
_entity.pdbx_description
1 polymer ?
#
loop_
_entity_poly.entity_id
_entity_poly.type
_entity_poly.pdbx_seq_one_letter_code
_entity_poly.pdbx_strand_id
1 'polypeptide(L)'
;FNFKDATKNIKKKVFYTINGISGINGLEPTLNIIPFTKNIAIANKESLICGWNLIKKKLKKYNTNFIPVDSEHFSIWSLIKGNNYNSIDRIFITASGGPFLKWPINRIKNASPEKALKHPNWSMGKKISIDSSTMMNKVFEVIEAKNIFELNYKKISILIHSSSYIH
;
A
#
# COMPACT_ATOMS: atom_id res chain seq x y z
N PHE A 1 3.53 20.73 14.51
CA PHE A 1 2.13 20.71 14.08
C PHE A 1 1.39 19.62 14.85
N ASN A 2 0.39 20.02 15.66
CA ASN A 2 -0.41 19.06 16.41
C ASN A 2 -1.66 18.69 15.58
N PHE A 3 -1.73 17.47 15.10
CA PHE A 3 -2.82 16.99 14.25
C PHE A 3 -4.18 17.03 14.96
N LYS A 4 -4.22 16.87 16.29
CA LYS A 4 -5.46 16.97 17.07
C LYS A 4 -6.07 18.37 16.99
N ASP A 5 -5.25 19.40 16.85
CA ASP A 5 -5.74 20.77 16.73
C ASP A 5 -6.33 21.05 15.35
N ALA A 6 -5.78 20.43 14.29
CA ALA A 6 -6.32 20.55 12.95
C ALA A 6 -7.75 19.99 12.82
N THR A 7 -8.09 18.94 13.56
CA THR A 7 -9.43 18.32 13.50
C THR A 7 -10.47 19.07 14.32
N LYS A 8 -10.09 19.86 15.32
CA LYS A 8 -11.02 20.64 16.18
C LYS A 8 -11.89 21.62 15.40
N ASN A 9 -11.38 22.16 14.29
CA ASN A 9 -12.06 23.15 13.48
C ASN A 9 -12.92 22.58 12.36
N ILE A 10 -12.95 21.25 12.18
CA ILE A 10 -13.73 20.60 11.13
C ILE A 10 -15.18 20.42 11.61
N LYS A 11 -16.06 21.35 11.22
CA LYS A 11 -17.49 21.33 11.58
C LYS A 11 -18.33 20.37 10.73
N LYS A 12 -17.90 20.08 9.47
CA LYS A 12 -18.58 19.16 8.55
C LYS A 12 -17.56 18.25 7.91
N LYS A 13 -17.95 17.02 7.58
CA LYS A 13 -17.04 16.10 6.88
C LYS A 13 -16.53 16.74 5.59
N VAL A 14 -15.21 16.77 5.43
CA VAL A 14 -14.59 17.10 4.14
C VAL A 14 -14.86 15.99 3.13
N PHE A 15 -14.90 16.33 1.85
CA PHE A 15 -15.23 15.35 0.81
C PHE A 15 -14.10 14.33 0.64
N TYR A 16 -12.85 14.78 0.71
CA TYR A 16 -11.68 13.96 0.45
C TYR A 16 -10.54 14.27 1.42
N THR A 17 -9.86 13.24 1.88
CA THR A 17 -8.61 13.38 2.65
C THR A 17 -7.56 12.42 2.08
N ILE A 18 -6.31 12.88 1.96
CA ILE A 18 -5.18 12.08 1.53
C ILE A 18 -4.19 12.00 2.69
N ASN A 19 -3.79 10.79 3.08
CA ASN A 19 -2.70 10.58 4.03
C ASN A 19 -1.44 10.10 3.29
N GLY A 20 -0.44 10.99 3.18
CA GLY A 20 0.89 10.72 2.63
C GLY A 20 2.00 10.77 3.70
N ILE A 21 1.66 10.69 4.99
CA ILE A 21 2.65 10.70 6.09
C ILE A 21 3.41 9.38 6.07
N SER A 22 4.73 9.45 5.92
CA SER A 22 5.59 8.28 5.82
C SER A 22 5.73 7.50 7.14
N GLY A 23 5.82 6.18 7.04
CA GLY A 23 6.07 5.29 8.16
C GLY A 23 4.88 5.15 9.11
N ILE A 24 5.09 4.50 10.25
CA ILE A 24 4.04 4.23 11.25
C ILE A 24 3.42 5.50 11.84
N ASN A 25 4.12 6.63 11.76
CA ASN A 25 3.62 7.93 12.24
C ASN A 25 2.33 8.38 11.52
N GLY A 26 2.04 7.83 10.34
CA GLY A 26 0.79 8.08 9.62
C GLY A 26 -0.44 7.40 10.22
N LEU A 27 -0.28 6.40 11.11
CA LEU A 27 -1.40 5.61 11.62
C LEU A 27 -2.32 6.45 12.53
N GLU A 28 -1.78 7.15 13.51
CA GLU A 28 -2.59 7.99 14.42
C GLU A 28 -3.34 9.10 13.67
N PRO A 29 -2.71 9.88 12.78
CA PRO A 29 -3.42 10.84 11.93
C PRO A 29 -4.52 10.21 11.08
N THR A 30 -4.28 9.02 10.50
CA THR A 30 -5.31 8.27 9.75
C THR A 30 -6.53 7.99 10.63
N LEU A 31 -6.30 7.42 11.80
CA LEU A 31 -7.39 7.09 12.73
C LEU A 31 -8.15 8.34 13.18
N ASN A 32 -7.47 9.46 13.37
CA ASN A 32 -8.08 10.68 13.87
C ASN A 32 -8.88 11.44 12.80
N ILE A 33 -8.53 11.35 11.51
CA ILE A 33 -9.22 12.06 10.44
C ILE A 33 -10.45 11.30 9.89
N ILE A 34 -10.51 9.98 10.03
CA ILE A 34 -11.62 9.17 9.51
C ILE A 34 -13.01 9.71 9.90
N PRO A 35 -13.27 10.16 11.15
CA PRO A 35 -14.57 10.71 11.52
C PRO A 35 -14.98 11.97 10.74
N PHE A 36 -14.00 12.68 10.20
CA PHE A 36 -14.16 14.00 9.60
C PHE A 36 -14.07 14.01 8.06
N THR A 37 -14.02 12.83 7.43
CA THR A 37 -13.95 12.74 5.97
C THR A 37 -14.97 11.77 5.39
N LYS A 38 -15.44 12.04 4.16
CA LYS A 38 -16.31 11.11 3.42
C LYS A 38 -15.49 10.02 2.73
N ASN A 39 -14.34 10.39 2.16
CA ASN A 39 -13.44 9.50 1.46
C ASN A 39 -12.02 9.70 1.99
N ILE A 40 -11.31 8.62 2.25
CA ILE A 40 -9.91 8.67 2.66
C ILE A 40 -9.05 7.85 1.72
N ALA A 41 -8.03 8.49 1.15
CA ALA A 41 -6.98 7.85 0.37
C ALA A 41 -5.73 7.70 1.24
N ILE A 42 -5.23 6.48 1.40
CA ILE A 42 -4.10 6.19 2.27
C ILE A 42 -2.95 5.67 1.41
N ALA A 43 -1.90 6.50 1.29
CA ALA A 43 -0.64 6.15 0.60
C ALA A 43 0.38 5.47 1.53
N ASN A 44 0.09 5.41 2.82
CA ASN A 44 0.97 4.92 3.86
C ASN A 44 0.72 3.41 4.10
N LYS A 45 1.55 2.57 3.51
CA LYS A 45 1.43 1.11 3.66
C LYS A 45 1.67 0.61 5.08
N GLU A 46 2.53 1.26 5.84
CA GLU A 46 2.80 0.89 7.23
C GLU A 46 1.55 1.01 8.10
N SER A 47 0.77 2.07 7.91
CA SER A 47 -0.52 2.22 8.59
C SER A 47 -1.51 1.13 8.21
N LEU A 48 -1.56 0.74 6.94
CA LEU A 48 -2.44 -0.33 6.46
C LEU A 48 -2.03 -1.70 6.99
N ILE A 49 -0.74 -1.99 7.04
CA ILE A 49 -0.22 -3.27 7.53
C ILE A 49 -0.41 -3.39 9.05
N CYS A 50 0.02 -2.36 9.79
CA CYS A 50 0.03 -2.42 11.26
C CYS A 50 -1.33 -2.14 11.89
N GLY A 51 -2.16 -1.28 11.25
CA GLY A 51 -3.37 -0.73 11.84
C GLY A 51 -4.67 -1.10 11.15
N TRP A 52 -4.68 -2.00 10.15
CA TRP A 52 -5.86 -2.27 9.32
C TRP A 52 -7.13 -2.57 10.12
N ASN A 53 -7.04 -3.40 11.13
CA ASN A 53 -8.22 -3.75 11.94
C ASN A 53 -8.82 -2.52 12.64
N LEU A 54 -8.00 -1.59 13.11
CA LEU A 54 -8.45 -0.34 13.73
C LEU A 54 -9.03 0.61 12.69
N ILE A 55 -8.36 0.74 11.54
CA ILE A 55 -8.79 1.56 10.42
C ILE A 55 -10.14 1.05 9.92
N LYS A 56 -10.27 -0.24 9.62
CA LYS A 56 -11.51 -0.86 9.14
C LYS A 56 -12.69 -0.65 10.09
N LYS A 57 -12.49 -0.83 11.40
CA LYS A 57 -13.53 -0.55 12.42
C LYS A 57 -13.98 0.90 12.38
N LYS A 58 -13.04 1.85 12.26
CA LYS A 58 -13.38 3.27 12.19
C LYS A 58 -14.06 3.63 10.87
N LEU A 59 -13.57 3.14 9.73
CA LEU A 59 -14.20 3.34 8.43
C LEU A 59 -15.68 2.94 8.47
N LYS A 60 -15.96 1.73 8.99
CA LYS A 60 -17.34 1.24 9.15
C LYS A 60 -18.15 2.11 10.11
N LYS A 61 -17.59 2.43 11.29
CA LYS A 61 -18.29 3.24 12.33
C LYS A 61 -18.71 4.61 11.80
N TYR A 62 -17.85 5.24 11.02
CA TYR A 62 -18.08 6.62 10.56
C TYR A 62 -18.57 6.72 9.11
N ASN A 63 -18.89 5.59 8.48
CA ASN A 63 -19.32 5.53 7.07
C ASN A 63 -18.37 6.35 6.16
N THR A 64 -17.09 6.01 6.22
CA THR A 64 -16.02 6.65 5.43
C THR A 64 -15.51 5.65 4.41
N ASN A 65 -15.48 6.05 3.14
CA ASN A 65 -14.97 5.22 2.06
C ASN A 65 -13.44 5.21 2.06
N PHE A 66 -12.85 4.04 1.92
CA PHE A 66 -11.42 3.86 1.74
C PHE A 66 -11.06 3.73 0.27
N ILE A 67 -9.97 4.37 -0.14
CA ILE A 67 -9.41 4.29 -1.48
C ILE A 67 -7.93 3.92 -1.35
N PRO A 68 -7.49 2.79 -1.90
CA PRO A 68 -6.07 2.45 -1.93
C PRO A 68 -5.33 3.39 -2.88
N VAL A 69 -4.10 3.77 -2.52
CA VAL A 69 -3.25 4.68 -3.32
C VAL A 69 -2.07 3.95 -3.95
N ASP A 70 -1.58 2.91 -3.27
CA ASP A 70 -0.57 2.03 -3.84
C ASP A 70 -1.06 1.51 -5.21
N SER A 71 -0.22 1.62 -6.24
CA SER A 71 -0.64 1.42 -7.63
C SER A 71 -1.20 0.03 -7.90
N GLU A 72 -0.60 -1.00 -7.33
CA GLU A 72 -1.05 -2.39 -7.45
C GLU A 72 -2.44 -2.58 -6.84
N HIS A 73 -2.64 -2.02 -5.64
CA HIS A 73 -3.93 -2.12 -4.96
C HIS A 73 -5.01 -1.26 -5.60
N PHE A 74 -4.64 -0.09 -6.12
CA PHE A 74 -5.56 0.76 -6.87
C PHE A 74 -6.01 0.07 -8.16
N SER A 75 -5.09 -0.57 -8.88
CA SER A 75 -5.40 -1.35 -10.08
C SER A 75 -6.36 -2.49 -9.76
N ILE A 76 -6.07 -3.30 -8.73
CA ILE A 76 -6.95 -4.38 -8.30
C ILE A 76 -8.33 -3.83 -7.91
N TRP A 77 -8.36 -2.79 -7.07
CA TRP A 77 -9.59 -2.17 -6.60
C TRP A 77 -10.48 -1.66 -7.75
N SER A 78 -9.87 -1.02 -8.76
CA SER A 78 -10.62 -0.50 -9.92
C SER A 78 -11.17 -1.62 -10.80
N LEU A 79 -10.43 -2.73 -10.95
CA LEU A 79 -10.87 -3.90 -11.73
C LEU A 79 -12.02 -4.68 -11.06
N ILE A 80 -12.00 -4.75 -9.73
CA ILE A 80 -13.00 -5.55 -8.99
C ILE A 80 -14.16 -4.71 -8.45
N LYS A 81 -14.10 -3.39 -8.58
CA LYS A 81 -15.15 -2.49 -8.11
C LYS A 81 -16.49 -2.81 -8.78
N GLY A 82 -17.50 -3.06 -7.96
CA GLY A 82 -18.83 -3.42 -8.44
C GLY A 82 -19.02 -4.92 -8.75
N ASN A 83 -17.98 -5.73 -8.63
CA ASN A 83 -18.06 -7.18 -8.80
C ASN A 83 -18.19 -7.89 -7.45
N ASN A 84 -18.66 -9.14 -7.49
CA ASN A 84 -18.71 -9.98 -6.29
C ASN A 84 -17.31 -10.52 -5.98
N TYR A 85 -16.76 -10.18 -4.82
CA TYR A 85 -15.46 -10.66 -4.36
C TYR A 85 -15.36 -12.20 -4.28
N ASN A 86 -16.49 -12.88 -4.08
CA ASN A 86 -16.52 -14.35 -4.03
C ASN A 86 -16.23 -15.00 -5.39
N SER A 87 -16.48 -14.29 -6.48
CA SER A 87 -16.21 -14.78 -7.84
C SER A 87 -14.73 -14.64 -8.26
N ILE A 88 -13.91 -13.98 -7.43
CA ILE A 88 -12.48 -13.85 -7.71
C ILE A 88 -11.80 -15.18 -7.43
N ASP A 89 -11.26 -15.81 -8.47
CA ASP A 89 -10.44 -17.01 -8.32
C ASP A 89 -9.04 -16.64 -7.80
N ARG A 90 -8.36 -15.72 -8.46
CA ARG A 90 -7.01 -15.32 -8.11
C ARG A 90 -6.72 -13.87 -8.53
N ILE A 91 -5.86 -13.18 -7.75
CA ILE A 91 -5.25 -11.91 -8.13
C ILE A 91 -3.75 -12.08 -8.32
N PHE A 92 -3.19 -11.32 -9.27
CA PHE A 92 -1.77 -11.26 -9.52
C PHE A 92 -1.26 -9.85 -9.20
N ILE A 93 -0.34 -9.76 -8.26
CA ILE A 93 0.38 -8.53 -7.96
C ILE A 93 1.64 -8.52 -8.82
N THR A 94 1.77 -7.55 -9.70
CA THR A 94 2.93 -7.44 -10.59
C THR A 94 4.14 -6.89 -9.85
N ALA A 95 5.33 -7.26 -10.29
CA ALA A 95 6.60 -6.78 -9.77
C ALA A 95 7.62 -6.64 -10.87
N SER A 96 8.46 -5.58 -10.83
CA SER A 96 9.60 -5.44 -11.74
C SER A 96 10.74 -6.42 -11.42
N GLY A 97 10.79 -6.93 -10.18
CA GLY A 97 11.83 -7.81 -9.66
C GLY A 97 13.03 -7.08 -9.03
N GLY A 98 13.06 -5.74 -9.10
CA GLY A 98 14.10 -4.91 -8.49
C GLY A 98 15.49 -5.03 -9.14
N PRO A 99 16.50 -4.31 -8.61
CA PRO A 99 17.84 -4.22 -9.19
C PRO A 99 18.63 -5.54 -9.14
N PHE A 100 18.24 -6.48 -8.31
CA PHE A 100 18.96 -7.74 -8.11
C PHE A 100 18.31 -8.95 -8.78
N LEU A 101 17.25 -8.75 -9.59
CA LEU A 101 16.52 -9.83 -10.25
C LEU A 101 17.43 -10.82 -11.00
N LYS A 102 18.45 -10.32 -11.70
CA LYS A 102 19.38 -11.13 -12.49
C LYS A 102 20.67 -11.49 -11.74
N TRP A 103 20.77 -11.15 -10.45
CA TRP A 103 21.98 -11.43 -9.68
C TRP A 103 21.94 -12.84 -9.12
N PRO A 104 23.07 -13.57 -9.11
CA PRO A 104 23.16 -14.84 -8.39
C PRO A 104 23.09 -14.59 -6.87
N ILE A 105 22.48 -15.51 -6.15
CA ILE A 105 22.18 -15.37 -4.70
C ILE A 105 23.47 -15.10 -3.88
N ASN A 106 24.58 -15.74 -4.21
CA ASN A 106 25.85 -15.53 -3.54
C ASN A 106 26.38 -14.10 -3.65
N ARG A 107 26.07 -13.40 -4.74
CA ARG A 107 26.46 -12.00 -4.95
C ARG A 107 25.55 -11.04 -4.20
N ILE A 108 24.27 -11.38 -4.01
CA ILE A 108 23.30 -10.52 -3.31
C ILE A 108 23.73 -10.31 -1.85
N LYS A 109 24.32 -11.31 -1.20
CA LYS A 109 24.82 -11.20 0.18
C LYS A 109 25.81 -10.05 0.41
N ASN A 110 26.53 -9.66 -0.66
CA ASN A 110 27.52 -8.59 -0.63
C ASN A 110 27.07 -7.34 -1.40
N ALA A 111 25.76 -7.17 -1.58
CA ALA A 111 25.22 -6.00 -2.26
C ALA A 111 25.39 -4.74 -1.39
N SER A 112 25.90 -3.66 -1.96
CA SER A 112 26.00 -2.40 -1.24
C SER A 112 24.68 -1.63 -1.25
N PRO A 113 24.43 -0.75 -0.25
CA PRO A 113 23.23 0.10 -0.23
C PRO A 113 23.07 0.94 -1.50
N GLU A 114 24.17 1.45 -2.07
CA GLU A 114 24.14 2.26 -3.28
C GLU A 114 23.60 1.48 -4.49
N LYS A 115 23.91 0.17 -4.56
CA LYS A 115 23.38 -0.71 -5.60
C LYS A 115 21.90 -1.02 -5.38
N ALA A 116 21.50 -1.20 -4.12
CA ALA A 116 20.09 -1.42 -3.76
C ALA A 116 19.20 -0.20 -4.06
N LEU A 117 19.77 1.02 -3.99
CA LEU A 117 19.05 2.26 -4.31
C LEU A 117 18.86 2.49 -5.83
N LYS A 118 19.58 1.77 -6.69
CA LYS A 118 19.50 1.92 -8.16
C LYS A 118 18.40 1.01 -8.73
N HIS A 119 17.14 1.47 -8.66
CA HIS A 119 16.04 0.73 -9.29
C HIS A 119 16.11 0.87 -10.82
N PRO A 120 15.94 -0.24 -11.60
CA PRO A 120 16.12 -0.20 -13.06
C PRO A 120 15.08 0.64 -13.79
N ASN A 121 13.83 0.69 -13.29
CA ASN A 121 12.68 1.28 -14.00
C ASN A 121 12.15 2.56 -13.34
N TRP A 122 12.39 2.75 -12.03
CA TRP A 122 11.71 3.79 -11.25
C TRP A 122 12.68 4.64 -10.44
N SER A 123 12.43 5.96 -10.40
CA SER A 123 13.05 6.87 -9.44
C SER A 123 12.14 7.00 -8.22
N MET A 124 12.55 6.44 -7.09
CA MET A 124 11.75 6.34 -5.88
C MET A 124 12.51 6.83 -4.65
N GLY A 125 11.78 7.05 -3.54
CA GLY A 125 12.40 7.35 -2.26
C GLY A 125 13.31 6.21 -1.76
N LYS A 126 14.30 6.54 -0.92
CA LYS A 126 15.32 5.60 -0.45
C LYS A 126 14.73 4.34 0.20
N LYS A 127 13.74 4.49 1.08
CA LYS A 127 13.12 3.35 1.78
C LYS A 127 12.50 2.37 0.80
N ILE A 128 11.61 2.85 -0.09
CA ILE A 128 10.91 1.97 -1.03
C ILE A 128 11.86 1.34 -2.06
N SER A 129 12.97 2.02 -2.42
CA SER A 129 14.01 1.44 -3.28
C SER A 129 14.71 0.26 -2.61
N ILE A 130 15.04 0.36 -1.33
CA ILE A 130 15.62 -0.75 -0.55
C ILE A 130 14.60 -1.90 -0.42
N ASP A 131 13.35 -1.59 -0.07
CA ASP A 131 12.29 -2.60 0.05
C ASP A 131 12.05 -3.32 -1.28
N SER A 132 12.11 -2.60 -2.41
CA SER A 132 12.01 -3.18 -3.76
C SER A 132 13.20 -4.09 -4.08
N SER A 133 14.42 -3.67 -3.72
CA SER A 133 15.64 -4.44 -4.01
C SER A 133 15.66 -5.80 -3.32
N THR A 134 15.03 -5.91 -2.18
CA THR A 134 14.91 -7.15 -1.38
C THR A 134 13.60 -7.90 -1.62
N MET A 135 12.73 -7.42 -2.50
CA MET A 135 11.35 -7.88 -2.69
C MET A 135 10.46 -7.71 -1.44
N MET A 136 10.94 -7.03 -0.41
CA MET A 136 10.19 -6.79 0.83
C MET A 136 8.97 -5.87 0.57
N ASN A 137 9.08 -4.93 -0.37
CA ASN A 137 7.94 -4.14 -0.80
C ASN A 137 6.78 -5.03 -1.28
N LYS A 138 7.09 -6.08 -2.03
CA LYS A 138 6.08 -7.02 -2.54
C LYS A 138 5.46 -7.88 -1.43
N VAL A 139 6.23 -8.22 -0.40
CA VAL A 139 5.69 -8.87 0.82
C VAL A 139 4.67 -7.96 1.50
N PHE A 140 4.99 -6.68 1.65
CA PHE A 140 4.05 -5.71 2.22
C PHE A 140 2.78 -5.60 1.38
N GLU A 141 2.89 -5.53 0.09
CA GLU A 141 1.75 -5.44 -0.82
C GLU A 141 0.86 -6.70 -0.78
N VAL A 142 1.42 -7.89 -0.60
CA VAL A 142 0.64 -9.12 -0.38
C VAL A 142 -0.16 -9.04 0.91
N ILE A 143 0.44 -8.52 1.98
CA ILE A 143 -0.24 -8.32 3.27
C ILE A 143 -1.37 -7.28 3.13
N GLU A 144 -1.10 -6.18 2.45
CA GLU A 144 -2.10 -5.14 2.17
C GLU A 144 -3.26 -5.69 1.35
N ALA A 145 -2.97 -6.39 0.24
CA ALA A 145 -4.00 -6.99 -0.61
C ALA A 145 -4.89 -7.96 0.18
N LYS A 146 -4.28 -8.81 0.99
CA LYS A 146 -5.02 -9.73 1.89
C LYS A 146 -5.94 -8.96 2.83
N ASN A 147 -5.46 -7.86 3.40
CA ASN A 147 -6.20 -7.06 4.36
C ASN A 147 -7.32 -6.25 3.68
N ILE A 148 -6.99 -5.51 2.63
CA ILE A 148 -7.90 -4.59 1.92
C ILE A 148 -9.04 -5.35 1.24
N PHE A 149 -8.72 -6.44 0.54
CA PHE A 149 -9.67 -7.22 -0.26
C PHE A 149 -10.22 -8.46 0.48
N GLU A 150 -9.79 -8.69 1.73
CA GLU A 150 -10.22 -9.83 2.57
C GLU A 150 -10.02 -11.19 1.88
N LEU A 151 -8.98 -11.29 1.06
CA LEU A 151 -8.66 -12.50 0.30
C LEU A 151 -7.79 -13.46 1.12
N ASN A 152 -7.96 -14.76 0.85
CA ASN A 152 -7.01 -15.75 1.36
C ASN A 152 -5.67 -15.62 0.61
N TYR A 153 -4.55 -15.82 1.29
CA TYR A 153 -3.22 -15.82 0.66
C TYR A 153 -3.10 -16.77 -0.55
N LYS A 154 -3.84 -17.90 -0.55
CA LYS A 154 -3.88 -18.85 -1.68
C LYS A 154 -4.43 -18.21 -2.97
N LYS A 155 -5.20 -17.13 -2.86
CA LYS A 155 -5.74 -16.38 -4.00
C LYS A 155 -4.84 -15.23 -4.45
N ILE A 156 -3.70 -15.01 -3.79
CA ILE A 156 -2.78 -13.91 -4.11
C ILE A 156 -1.48 -14.52 -4.66
N SER A 157 -1.10 -14.11 -5.85
CA SER A 157 0.16 -14.54 -6.49
C SER A 157 0.98 -13.32 -6.91
N ILE A 158 2.29 -13.48 -6.96
CA ILE A 158 3.21 -12.46 -7.48
C ILE A 158 3.62 -12.86 -8.89
N LEU A 159 3.55 -11.91 -9.83
CA LEU A 159 4.01 -12.08 -11.20
C LEU A 159 5.14 -11.10 -11.49
N ILE A 160 6.35 -11.61 -11.73
CA ILE A 160 7.48 -10.77 -12.11
C ILE A 160 7.38 -10.43 -13.60
N HIS A 161 7.29 -9.14 -13.89
CA HIS A 161 7.23 -8.57 -15.23
C HIS A 161 8.30 -7.47 -15.35
N SER A 162 9.49 -7.85 -15.78
CA SER A 162 10.69 -7.01 -15.74
C SER A 162 10.60 -5.73 -16.56
N SER A 163 9.79 -5.71 -17.63
CA SER A 163 9.57 -4.51 -18.45
C SER A 163 8.46 -3.59 -17.91
N SER A 164 7.67 -4.05 -16.91
CA SER A 164 6.63 -3.28 -16.22
C SER A 164 5.60 -2.61 -17.13
N TYR A 165 5.29 -3.19 -18.30
CA TYR A 165 4.18 -2.71 -19.14
C TYR A 165 2.80 -2.95 -18.50
N ILE A 166 2.70 -4.03 -17.74
CA ILE A 166 1.53 -4.32 -16.89
C ILE A 166 1.93 -4.05 -15.46
N HIS A 167 1.21 -3.16 -14.85
CA HIS A 167 1.53 -2.67 -13.51
C HIS A 167 0.26 -2.51 -12.68
#